data_db3bbead1eab3835ac5e50e5cabb90d0
#
_entry.id   db3bbead1eab3835ac5e50e5cabb90d0
#
_cell.length_a   1.000
_cell.length_b   1.000
_cell.length_c   1.000
_cell.angle_alpha   90.00
_cell.angle_beta   90.00
_cell.angle_gamma   90.00
#
_symmetry.space_group_name_H-M   'P 1'
#
loop_
_entity.id
_entity.type
_entity.pdbx_description
1 polymer ?
#
loop_
_entity_poly.entity_id
_entity_poly.type
_entity_poly.pdbx_seq_one_letter_code
_entity_poly.pdbx_strand_id
1 'polypeptide(L)'
;RDGAELRCANGSKLRARYVVSAVPFSVLREIDITPALRGDQADAVKRMPYHNQSQVWLRAKKPYWEEDGIEASMWSDGPFTLIRQQIEHDGTRELMSVLAFGPNSRRLDKLPPAERGRIALDYIHKVRPSTVGRLELVGTHSWELVPTIRGCSHQFVPGRGVAWSRAMALPHERLHFAGEHVRRLEVGMESAMETGERAALQILEKLSA
;
A
#
# COMPACT_ATOMS: atom_id res chain seq x y z
N ARG A 1 22.86 -12.66 24.49
CA ARG A 1 21.44 -13.10 24.42
C ARG A 1 21.19 -13.74 23.07
N ASP A 2 20.73 -14.99 23.05
CA ASP A 2 20.77 -15.82 21.83
C ASP A 2 19.55 -15.70 20.91
N GLY A 3 18.75 -14.64 20.99
CA GLY A 3 17.54 -14.47 20.18
C GLY A 3 16.77 -13.19 20.42
N ALA A 4 15.65 -13.05 19.72
CA ALA A 4 14.66 -11.99 19.87
C ALA A 4 13.38 -12.55 20.51
N GLU A 5 12.68 -11.74 21.27
CA GLU A 5 11.37 -12.05 21.86
C GLU A 5 10.32 -11.08 21.32
N LEU A 6 9.22 -11.59 20.77
CA LEU A 6 8.04 -10.82 20.40
C LEU A 6 6.97 -11.01 21.47
N ARG A 7 6.35 -9.91 21.88
CA ARG A 7 5.21 -9.88 22.79
C ARG A 7 3.98 -9.41 22.03
N CYS A 8 2.99 -10.24 21.96
CA CYS A 8 1.76 -9.95 21.23
C CYS A 8 0.71 -9.33 22.16
N ALA A 9 -0.21 -8.52 21.59
CA ALA A 9 -1.26 -7.85 22.37
C ALA A 9 -2.20 -8.82 23.09
N ASN A 10 -2.33 -10.06 22.61
CA ASN A 10 -3.08 -11.13 23.29
C ASN A 10 -2.33 -11.80 24.45
N GLY A 11 -1.14 -11.29 24.83
CA GLY A 11 -0.30 -11.83 25.88
C GLY A 11 0.63 -12.98 25.48
N SER A 12 0.54 -13.49 24.25
CA SER A 12 1.45 -14.52 23.76
C SER A 12 2.88 -13.99 23.58
N LYS A 13 3.87 -14.88 23.73
CA LYS A 13 5.29 -14.57 23.53
C LYS A 13 5.88 -15.56 22.54
N LEU A 14 6.59 -15.05 21.56
CA LEU A 14 7.32 -15.83 20.57
C LEU A 14 8.82 -15.56 20.72
N ARG A 15 9.64 -16.60 20.58
CA ARG A 15 11.09 -16.47 20.59
C ARG A 15 11.68 -17.02 19.30
N ALA A 16 12.61 -16.28 18.71
CA ALA A 16 13.28 -16.68 17.48
C ALA A 16 14.74 -16.20 17.51
N ARG A 17 15.60 -16.82 16.72
CA ARG A 17 16.97 -16.34 16.56
C ARG A 17 17.01 -14.97 15.84
N TYR A 18 16.16 -14.78 14.86
CA TYR A 18 15.99 -13.54 14.10
C TYR A 18 14.50 -13.27 13.86
N VAL A 19 14.17 -12.02 13.60
CA VAL A 19 12.83 -11.56 13.23
C VAL A 19 12.93 -10.77 11.94
N VAL A 20 12.03 -11.03 10.99
CA VAL A 20 11.83 -10.19 9.80
C VAL A 20 10.53 -9.42 9.98
N SER A 21 10.61 -8.11 10.05
CA SER A 21 9.44 -7.24 10.08
C SER A 21 9.06 -6.82 8.67
N ALA A 22 7.89 -7.26 8.22
CA ALA A 22 7.23 -6.78 7.00
C ALA A 22 6.14 -5.75 7.31
N VAL A 23 6.10 -5.26 8.54
CA VAL A 23 5.11 -4.29 9.02
C VAL A 23 5.44 -2.90 8.46
N PRO A 24 4.49 -2.21 7.78
CA PRO A 24 4.74 -0.87 7.26
C PRO A 24 5.04 0.13 8.38
N PHE A 25 5.86 1.13 8.10
CA PHE A 25 6.29 2.10 9.13
C PHE A 25 5.13 2.96 9.67
N SER A 26 4.05 3.09 8.92
CA SER A 26 2.79 3.68 9.40
C SER A 26 2.25 3.01 10.67
N VAL A 27 2.57 1.73 10.86
CA VAL A 27 2.16 0.91 12.02
C VAL A 27 3.36 0.55 12.90
N LEU A 28 4.54 0.26 12.33
CA LEU A 28 5.73 -0.11 13.07
C LEU A 28 6.12 0.93 14.13
N ARG A 29 5.83 2.21 13.88
CA ARG A 29 6.07 3.31 14.84
C ARG A 29 5.30 3.20 16.17
N GLU A 30 4.30 2.30 16.23
CA GLU A 30 3.51 2.01 17.43
C GLU A 30 3.97 0.73 18.14
N ILE A 31 4.98 0.06 17.61
CA ILE A 31 5.54 -1.16 18.18
C ILE A 31 6.81 -0.80 18.94
N ASP A 32 6.85 -1.15 20.24
CA ASP A 32 8.03 -0.96 21.06
C ASP A 32 9.15 -1.90 20.64
N ILE A 33 10.30 -1.31 20.26
CA ILE A 33 11.50 -2.05 19.86
C ILE A 33 12.59 -1.80 20.91
N THR A 34 13.13 -2.88 21.47
CA THR A 34 14.21 -2.82 22.46
C THR A 34 15.40 -3.69 22.02
N PRO A 35 16.62 -3.13 21.89
CA PRO A 35 16.97 -1.72 22.07
C PRO A 35 16.30 -0.83 21.00
N ALA A 36 16.11 0.46 21.32
CA ALA A 36 15.43 1.39 20.43
C ALA A 36 16.21 1.63 19.13
N LEU A 37 15.49 1.80 18.01
CA LEU A 37 16.07 2.25 16.75
C LEU A 37 16.78 3.60 16.93
N ARG A 38 17.79 3.86 16.08
CA ARG A 38 18.61 5.09 16.19
C ARG A 38 18.81 5.77 14.85
N GLY A 39 19.23 7.05 14.90
CA GLY A 39 19.61 7.81 13.71
C GLY A 39 18.52 7.91 12.65
N ASP A 40 18.92 7.86 11.39
CA ASP A 40 18.01 7.98 10.24
C ASP A 40 16.98 6.84 10.16
N GLN A 41 17.28 5.66 10.70
CA GLN A 41 16.32 4.55 10.75
C GLN A 41 15.17 4.86 11.73
N ALA A 42 15.47 5.35 12.92
CA ALA A 42 14.46 5.79 13.87
C ALA A 42 13.63 6.97 13.33
N ASP A 43 14.30 7.92 12.68
CA ASP A 43 13.65 9.10 12.06
C ASP A 43 12.71 8.65 10.91
N ALA A 44 13.14 7.72 10.06
CA ALA A 44 12.33 7.16 9.00
C ALA A 44 11.07 6.45 9.54
N VAL A 45 11.23 5.54 10.48
CA VAL A 45 10.10 4.82 11.09
C VAL A 45 9.11 5.80 11.72
N LYS A 46 9.61 6.80 12.43
CA LYS A 46 8.77 7.79 13.11
C LYS A 46 8.03 8.73 12.18
N ARG A 47 8.68 9.18 11.11
CA ARG A 47 8.25 10.36 10.34
C ARG A 47 7.90 10.11 8.89
N MET A 48 8.19 8.92 8.34
CA MET A 48 7.87 8.64 6.94
C MET A 48 6.37 8.73 6.69
N PRO A 49 5.93 9.64 5.81
CA PRO A 49 4.52 9.75 5.46
C PRO A 49 4.10 8.63 4.52
N TYR A 50 2.83 8.29 4.61
CA TYR A 50 2.16 7.39 3.67
C TYR A 50 1.06 8.16 2.96
N HIS A 51 0.87 7.89 1.67
CA HIS A 51 -0.25 8.48 0.96
C HIS A 51 -1.52 7.66 1.15
N ASN A 52 -2.62 8.37 1.26
CA ASN A 52 -3.94 7.78 1.33
C ASN A 52 -4.41 7.35 -0.06
N GLN A 53 -5.03 6.20 -0.13
CA GLN A 53 -5.66 5.70 -1.34
C GLN A 53 -6.98 5.02 -1.01
N SER A 54 -8.06 5.52 -1.61
CA SER A 54 -9.37 4.88 -1.61
C SER A 54 -9.65 4.33 -3.00
N GLN A 55 -10.24 3.15 -3.03
CA GLN A 55 -10.61 2.42 -4.23
C GLN A 55 -12.12 2.21 -4.25
N VAL A 56 -12.72 2.43 -5.41
CA VAL A 56 -14.07 1.97 -5.73
C VAL A 56 -13.96 0.95 -6.84
N TRP A 57 -14.54 -0.21 -6.64
CA TRP A 57 -14.56 -1.28 -7.61
C TRP A 57 -15.88 -1.31 -8.33
N LEU A 58 -15.83 -1.24 -9.65
CA LEU A 58 -16.99 -1.26 -10.53
C LEU A 58 -16.88 -2.45 -11.49
N ARG A 59 -18.02 -3.00 -11.89
CA ARG A 59 -18.10 -4.00 -12.93
C ARG A 59 -18.82 -3.43 -14.13
N ALA A 60 -18.25 -3.59 -15.32
CA ALA A 60 -18.90 -3.26 -16.58
C ALA A 60 -19.83 -4.40 -17.01
N LYS A 61 -21.11 -4.11 -17.15
CA LYS A 61 -22.12 -5.07 -17.66
C LYS A 61 -22.01 -5.29 -19.16
N LYS A 62 -21.39 -4.33 -19.86
CA LYS A 62 -21.15 -4.35 -21.32
C LYS A 62 -19.87 -3.57 -21.61
N PRO A 63 -19.13 -3.92 -22.67
CA PRO A 63 -17.89 -3.26 -23.06
C PRO A 63 -18.17 -1.89 -23.71
N TYR A 64 -18.55 -0.89 -22.91
CA TYR A 64 -18.87 0.47 -23.38
C TYR A 64 -17.70 1.14 -24.13
N TRP A 65 -16.46 0.72 -23.88
CA TRP A 65 -15.25 1.19 -24.57
C TRP A 65 -15.18 0.76 -26.04
N GLU A 66 -15.86 -0.32 -26.43
CA GLU A 66 -15.95 -0.74 -27.84
C GLU A 66 -16.87 0.18 -28.63
N GLU A 67 -17.92 0.69 -27.99
CA GLU A 67 -18.89 1.57 -28.66
C GLU A 67 -18.36 2.99 -28.85
N ASP A 68 -17.61 3.52 -27.87
CA ASP A 68 -17.05 4.86 -28.00
C ASP A 68 -15.62 4.89 -28.57
N GLY A 69 -15.05 3.72 -28.86
CA GLY A 69 -13.74 3.59 -29.50
C GLY A 69 -12.57 4.12 -28.66
N ILE A 70 -12.75 4.23 -27.34
CA ILE A 70 -11.75 4.77 -26.42
C ILE A 70 -11.45 3.71 -25.36
N GLU A 71 -10.17 3.53 -25.02
CA GLU A 71 -9.75 2.61 -23.96
C GLU A 71 -10.54 2.83 -22.66
N ALA A 72 -10.82 1.71 -21.94
CA ALA A 72 -11.59 1.76 -20.71
C ALA A 72 -10.86 2.49 -19.59
N SER A 73 -9.52 2.35 -19.55
CA SER A 73 -8.67 3.04 -18.57
C SER A 73 -8.50 4.51 -18.93
N MET A 74 -8.51 5.39 -17.92
CA MET A 74 -8.29 6.83 -18.14
C MET A 74 -7.69 7.50 -16.90
N TRP A 75 -6.97 8.59 -17.15
CA TRP A 75 -6.55 9.55 -16.13
C TRP A 75 -7.53 10.72 -16.07
N SER A 76 -7.59 11.38 -14.93
CA SER A 76 -8.52 12.49 -14.71
C SER A 76 -7.95 13.48 -13.70
N ASP A 77 -8.24 14.76 -13.90
CA ASP A 77 -7.95 15.87 -12.98
C ASP A 77 -9.01 16.01 -11.87
N GLY A 78 -10.03 15.16 -11.87
CA GLY A 78 -11.12 15.19 -10.91
C GLY A 78 -10.80 14.51 -9.57
N PRO A 79 -11.83 14.21 -8.76
CA PRO A 79 -11.67 13.57 -7.45
C PRO A 79 -11.12 12.14 -7.53
N PHE A 80 -11.30 11.48 -8.66
CA PHE A 80 -10.73 10.17 -8.97
C PHE A 80 -9.69 10.32 -10.06
N THR A 81 -8.44 10.16 -9.70
CA THR A 81 -7.30 10.46 -10.58
C THR A 81 -7.07 9.38 -11.63
N LEU A 82 -7.37 8.13 -11.31
CA LEU A 82 -7.13 6.99 -12.18
C LEU A 82 -8.33 6.04 -12.17
N ILE A 83 -8.86 5.79 -13.34
CA ILE A 83 -9.82 4.72 -13.60
C ILE A 83 -9.07 3.66 -14.41
N ARG A 84 -8.90 2.47 -13.87
CA ARG A 84 -8.10 1.43 -14.48
C ARG A 84 -8.91 0.15 -14.67
N GLN A 85 -9.02 -0.30 -15.93
CA GLN A 85 -9.54 -1.62 -16.24
C GLN A 85 -8.57 -2.69 -15.75
N GLN A 86 -9.07 -3.70 -15.08
CA GLN A 86 -8.32 -4.91 -14.74
C GLN A 86 -8.46 -5.91 -15.88
N ILE A 87 -7.36 -6.57 -16.20
CA ILE A 87 -7.35 -7.69 -17.11
C ILE A 87 -7.13 -8.93 -16.26
N GLU A 88 -8.15 -9.77 -16.16
CA GLU A 88 -8.09 -11.04 -15.44
C GLU A 88 -7.19 -12.03 -16.17
N HIS A 89 -6.76 -13.09 -15.48
CA HIS A 89 -5.88 -14.11 -16.07
C HIS A 89 -6.51 -14.81 -17.29
N ASP A 90 -7.82 -14.98 -17.32
CA ASP A 90 -8.59 -15.55 -18.42
C ASP A 90 -8.88 -14.56 -19.56
N GLY A 91 -8.36 -13.32 -19.44
CA GLY A 91 -8.59 -12.25 -20.41
C GLY A 91 -9.87 -11.44 -20.16
N THR A 92 -10.67 -11.77 -19.15
CA THR A 92 -11.85 -11.00 -18.76
C THR A 92 -11.47 -9.56 -18.38
N ARG A 93 -12.27 -8.58 -18.81
CA ARG A 93 -11.99 -7.13 -18.67
C ARG A 93 -13.13 -6.35 -18.03
N GLU A 94 -14.00 -7.01 -17.30
CA GLU A 94 -15.20 -6.38 -16.73
C GLU A 94 -14.91 -5.53 -15.50
N LEU A 95 -13.87 -5.85 -14.74
CA LEU A 95 -13.58 -5.20 -13.47
C LEU A 95 -12.76 -3.93 -13.66
N MET A 96 -13.16 -2.88 -12.94
CA MET A 96 -12.50 -1.58 -12.97
C MET A 96 -12.19 -1.10 -11.56
N SER A 97 -10.99 -0.59 -11.34
CA SER A 97 -10.60 0.12 -10.12
C SER A 97 -10.61 1.63 -10.37
N VAL A 98 -11.33 2.34 -9.52
CA VAL A 98 -11.46 3.80 -9.54
C VAL A 98 -10.74 4.35 -8.32
N LEU A 99 -9.64 5.08 -8.53
CA LEU A 99 -8.69 5.44 -7.50
C LEU A 99 -8.77 6.93 -7.15
N ALA A 100 -8.91 7.21 -5.86
CA ALA A 100 -8.74 8.52 -5.29
C ALA A 100 -7.50 8.56 -4.38
N PHE A 101 -6.71 9.61 -4.46
CA PHE A 101 -5.47 9.76 -3.70
C PHE A 101 -5.50 11.00 -2.80
N GLY A 102 -4.69 10.96 -1.73
CA GLY A 102 -4.41 12.09 -0.86
C GLY A 102 -5.66 12.78 -0.28
N PRO A 103 -5.84 14.10 -0.48
CA PRO A 103 -6.99 14.83 0.07
C PRO A 103 -8.35 14.31 -0.40
N ASN A 104 -8.46 13.82 -1.64
CA ASN A 104 -9.69 13.27 -2.18
C ASN A 104 -10.03 11.93 -1.52
N SER A 105 -9.04 11.05 -1.35
CA SER A 105 -9.21 9.82 -0.57
C SER A 105 -9.72 10.11 0.85
N ARG A 106 -9.08 11.05 1.57
CA ARG A 106 -9.48 11.43 2.92
C ARG A 106 -10.91 12.00 3.01
N ARG A 107 -11.40 12.68 1.97
CA ARG A 107 -12.79 13.14 1.91
C ARG A 107 -13.74 11.97 1.75
N LEU A 108 -13.43 11.05 0.85
CA LEU A 108 -14.23 9.85 0.63
C LEU A 108 -14.27 8.95 1.88
N ASP A 109 -13.17 8.81 2.59
CA ASP A 109 -13.07 7.95 3.77
C ASP A 109 -13.97 8.37 4.93
N LYS A 110 -14.45 9.62 4.93
CA LYS A 110 -15.44 10.12 5.88
C LYS A 110 -16.87 9.70 5.57
N LEU A 111 -17.11 9.13 4.39
CA LEU A 111 -18.44 8.77 3.91
C LEU A 111 -18.68 7.26 4.03
N PRO A 112 -19.93 6.84 4.15
CA PRO A 112 -20.30 5.43 4.09
C PRO A 112 -19.86 4.78 2.75
N PRO A 113 -19.56 3.48 2.72
CA PRO A 113 -19.14 2.77 1.51
C PRO A 113 -20.05 2.96 0.30
N ALA A 114 -21.37 2.88 0.52
CA ALA A 114 -22.36 3.07 -0.55
C ALA A 114 -22.29 4.47 -1.17
N GLU A 115 -22.08 5.50 -0.36
CA GLU A 115 -21.98 6.88 -0.84
C GLU A 115 -20.69 7.12 -1.61
N ARG A 116 -19.55 6.52 -1.19
CA ARG A 116 -18.31 6.53 -1.97
C ARG A 116 -18.53 5.94 -3.37
N GLY A 117 -19.21 4.81 -3.44
CA GLY A 117 -19.56 4.14 -4.69
C GLY A 117 -20.44 5.01 -5.59
N ARG A 118 -21.47 5.63 -5.03
CA ARG A 118 -22.35 6.54 -5.77
C ARG A 118 -21.61 7.73 -6.35
N ILE A 119 -20.75 8.38 -5.55
CA ILE A 119 -19.95 9.52 -6.01
C ILE A 119 -19.02 9.11 -7.16
N ALA A 120 -18.41 7.92 -7.10
CA ALA A 120 -17.57 7.42 -8.16
C ALA A 120 -18.37 7.17 -9.45
N LEU A 121 -19.54 6.53 -9.35
CA LEU A 121 -20.42 6.31 -10.50
C LEU A 121 -20.89 7.63 -11.12
N ASP A 122 -21.39 8.56 -10.31
CA ASP A 122 -21.85 9.88 -10.78
C ASP A 122 -20.73 10.62 -11.51
N TYR A 123 -19.51 10.57 -10.97
CA TYR A 123 -18.35 11.18 -11.59
C TYR A 123 -18.01 10.54 -12.95
N ILE A 124 -17.94 9.21 -13.00
CA ILE A 124 -17.61 8.50 -14.24
C ILE A 124 -18.69 8.73 -15.29
N HIS A 125 -19.98 8.66 -14.93
CA HIS A 125 -21.09 8.95 -15.83
C HIS A 125 -21.02 10.38 -16.41
N LYS A 126 -20.54 11.34 -15.62
CA LYS A 126 -20.36 12.72 -16.06
C LYS A 126 -19.21 12.86 -17.05
N VAL A 127 -18.05 12.23 -16.80
CA VAL A 127 -16.86 12.37 -17.67
C VAL A 127 -16.88 11.42 -18.85
N ARG A 128 -17.66 10.34 -18.77
CA ARG A 128 -17.81 9.33 -19.82
C ARG A 128 -19.26 8.83 -19.92
N PRO A 129 -20.13 9.56 -20.62
CA PRO A 129 -21.58 9.27 -20.67
C PRO A 129 -21.95 7.88 -21.20
N SER A 130 -21.11 7.26 -22.02
CA SER A 130 -21.28 5.88 -22.51
C SER A 130 -21.37 4.84 -21.37
N THR A 131 -20.93 5.19 -20.16
CA THR A 131 -20.97 4.31 -18.99
C THR A 131 -22.33 4.27 -18.29
N VAL A 132 -23.26 5.18 -18.61
CA VAL A 132 -24.57 5.28 -17.94
C VAL A 132 -25.35 3.99 -18.12
N GLY A 133 -25.80 3.40 -16.98
CA GLY A 133 -26.52 2.13 -16.97
C GLY A 133 -25.68 0.88 -17.25
N ARG A 134 -24.39 1.03 -17.51
CA ARG A 134 -23.48 -0.05 -17.89
C ARG A 134 -22.48 -0.44 -16.79
N LEU A 135 -22.38 0.34 -15.71
CA LEU A 135 -21.54 0.05 -14.57
C LEU A 135 -22.39 -0.31 -13.36
N GLU A 136 -21.87 -1.22 -12.54
CA GLU A 136 -22.42 -1.53 -11.22
C GLU A 136 -21.33 -1.46 -10.16
N LEU A 137 -21.71 -1.06 -8.95
CA LEU A 137 -20.82 -1.02 -7.80
C LEU A 137 -20.58 -2.44 -7.29
N VAL A 138 -19.29 -2.83 -7.21
CA VAL A 138 -18.85 -4.08 -6.59
C VAL A 138 -18.49 -3.87 -5.12
N GLY A 139 -17.77 -2.78 -4.82
CA GLY A 139 -17.35 -2.49 -3.45
C GLY A 139 -16.43 -1.28 -3.37
N THR A 140 -16.06 -0.94 -2.15
CA THR A 140 -15.09 0.13 -1.86
C THR A 140 -14.07 -0.33 -0.83
N HIS A 141 -12.85 0.17 -0.95
CA HIS A 141 -11.78 -0.11 -0.01
C HIS A 141 -10.95 1.14 0.24
N SER A 142 -10.47 1.32 1.47
CA SER A 142 -9.47 2.35 1.80
C SER A 142 -8.35 1.74 2.63
N TRP A 143 -7.14 1.87 2.15
CA TRP A 143 -5.94 1.39 2.84
C TRP A 143 -5.63 2.16 4.12
N GLU A 144 -6.02 3.43 4.20
CA GLU A 144 -5.90 4.26 5.41
C GLU A 144 -6.73 3.74 6.56
N LEU A 145 -7.91 3.18 6.26
CA LEU A 145 -8.85 2.67 7.27
C LEU A 145 -8.51 1.25 7.75
N VAL A 146 -7.49 0.61 7.19
CA VAL A 146 -7.03 -0.70 7.66
C VAL A 146 -6.07 -0.50 8.84
N PRO A 147 -6.41 -0.91 10.08
CA PRO A 147 -5.62 -0.59 11.27
C PRO A 147 -4.17 -1.09 11.24
N THR A 148 -3.92 -2.17 10.50
CA THR A 148 -2.61 -2.83 10.36
C THR A 148 -1.82 -2.34 9.15
N ILE A 149 -2.30 -1.34 8.40
CA ILE A 149 -1.67 -0.80 7.18
C ILE A 149 -1.55 0.71 7.26
N ARG A 150 -2.68 1.43 7.43
CA ARG A 150 -2.77 2.89 7.60
C ARG A 150 -2.07 3.69 6.50
N GLY A 151 -2.40 3.40 5.27
CA GLY A 151 -1.89 4.06 4.08
C GLY A 151 -1.51 3.08 2.98
N CYS A 152 -1.37 3.55 1.77
CA CYS A 152 -1.08 2.69 0.63
C CYS A 152 0.42 2.49 0.47
N SER A 153 1.18 3.57 0.24
CA SER A 153 2.61 3.50 -0.05
C SER A 153 3.34 4.67 0.61
N HIS A 154 4.58 4.44 1.00
CA HIS A 154 5.38 5.46 1.65
C HIS A 154 5.82 6.55 0.67
N GLN A 155 6.10 7.73 1.20
CA GLN A 155 6.58 8.88 0.46
C GLN A 155 7.88 9.42 1.09
N PHE A 156 8.88 9.70 0.27
CA PHE A 156 10.06 10.40 0.77
C PHE A 156 9.79 11.91 0.87
N VAL A 157 10.21 12.49 1.98
CA VAL A 157 10.18 13.94 2.12
C VAL A 157 11.45 14.56 1.53
N PRO A 158 11.38 15.81 1.05
CA PRO A 158 12.55 16.51 0.53
C PRO A 158 13.73 16.49 1.52
N GLY A 159 14.93 16.25 1.02
CA GLY A 159 16.16 16.21 1.80
C GLY A 159 16.39 14.95 2.65
N ARG A 160 15.44 13.99 2.70
CA ARG A 160 15.57 12.77 3.50
C ARG A 160 15.65 11.48 2.70
N GLY A 161 15.27 11.51 1.41
CA GLY A 161 15.09 10.30 0.60
C GLY A 161 16.31 9.35 0.61
N VAL A 162 17.51 9.87 0.36
CA VAL A 162 18.73 9.04 0.30
C VAL A 162 19.11 8.49 1.67
N ALA A 163 19.09 9.32 2.72
CA ALA A 163 19.45 8.91 4.07
C ALA A 163 18.49 7.83 4.59
N TRP A 164 17.20 8.05 4.45
CA TRP A 164 16.18 7.09 4.87
C TRP A 164 16.23 5.79 4.06
N SER A 165 16.32 5.87 2.72
CA SER A 165 16.39 4.67 1.86
C SER A 165 17.57 3.76 2.25
N ARG A 166 18.71 4.34 2.59
CA ARG A 166 19.88 3.57 3.05
C ARG A 166 19.66 2.98 4.46
N ALA A 167 19.19 3.80 5.38
CA ALA A 167 19.03 3.39 6.78
C ALA A 167 17.94 2.32 6.98
N MET A 168 16.82 2.43 6.26
CA MET A 168 15.69 1.49 6.37
C MET A 168 16.03 0.06 5.98
N ALA A 169 17.00 -0.14 5.10
CA ALA A 169 17.44 -1.45 4.62
C ALA A 169 18.41 -2.15 5.60
N LEU A 170 18.90 -1.46 6.62
CA LEU A 170 19.85 -2.01 7.58
C LEU A 170 19.13 -2.83 8.65
N PRO A 171 19.69 -3.98 9.05
CA PRO A 171 19.19 -4.71 10.21
C PRO A 171 19.44 -3.92 11.51
N HIS A 172 18.58 -4.13 12.48
CA HIS A 172 18.76 -3.64 13.84
C HIS A 172 18.87 -4.82 14.80
N GLU A 173 20.06 -5.08 15.30
CA GLU A 173 20.35 -6.26 16.13
C GLU A 173 19.91 -7.57 15.41
N ARG A 174 18.86 -8.21 15.91
CA ARG A 174 18.28 -9.43 15.33
C ARG A 174 17.00 -9.19 14.54
N LEU A 175 16.62 -7.91 14.36
CA LEU A 175 15.47 -7.48 13.58
C LEU A 175 15.93 -7.06 12.18
N HIS A 176 15.37 -7.70 11.17
CA HIS A 176 15.53 -7.39 9.76
C HIS A 176 14.23 -6.79 9.22
N PHE A 177 14.34 -6.01 8.15
CA PHE A 177 13.19 -5.34 7.56
C PHE A 177 13.00 -5.79 6.11
N ALA A 178 11.74 -6.07 5.77
CA ALA A 178 11.31 -6.42 4.41
C ALA A 178 10.02 -5.68 4.07
N GLY A 179 9.67 -5.63 2.81
CA GLY A 179 8.47 -4.95 2.32
C GLY A 179 8.79 -3.76 1.43
N GLU A 180 7.81 -3.29 0.69
CA GLU A 180 7.94 -2.18 -0.27
C GLU A 180 8.50 -0.91 0.38
N HIS A 181 8.20 -0.67 1.66
CA HIS A 181 8.65 0.50 2.42
C HIS A 181 10.16 0.54 2.72
N VAL A 182 10.90 -0.55 2.52
CA VAL A 182 12.37 -0.60 2.65
C VAL A 182 13.07 -0.79 1.30
N ARG A 183 12.41 -0.36 0.24
CA ARG A 183 12.90 -0.42 -1.15
C ARG A 183 14.16 0.38 -1.38
N ARG A 184 14.91 -0.01 -2.42
CA ARG A 184 16.04 0.76 -2.95
C ARG A 184 15.72 1.36 -4.30
N LEU A 185 15.26 0.58 -5.26
CA LEU A 185 15.05 0.98 -6.65
C LEU A 185 13.59 0.77 -7.08
N GLU A 186 13.13 -0.47 -7.03
CA GLU A 186 11.82 -0.87 -7.53
C GLU A 186 10.68 -0.42 -6.60
N VAL A 187 9.45 -0.53 -7.09
CA VAL A 187 8.23 -0.20 -6.34
C VAL A 187 7.26 -1.37 -6.35
N GLY A 188 6.33 -1.39 -5.39
CA GLY A 188 5.27 -2.39 -5.33
C GLY A 188 5.75 -3.79 -4.97
N MET A 189 5.19 -4.80 -5.64
CA MET A 189 5.42 -6.21 -5.33
C MET A 189 6.87 -6.65 -5.57
N GLU A 190 7.49 -6.21 -6.67
CA GLU A 190 8.90 -6.51 -6.98
C GLU A 190 9.82 -6.07 -5.85
N SER A 191 9.61 -4.85 -5.35
CA SER A 191 10.36 -4.35 -4.21
C SER A 191 10.13 -5.16 -2.93
N ALA A 192 8.90 -5.58 -2.69
CA ALA A 192 8.59 -6.40 -1.51
C ALA A 192 9.31 -7.77 -1.58
N MET A 193 9.36 -8.39 -2.76
CA MET A 193 10.10 -9.65 -2.99
C MET A 193 11.60 -9.47 -2.85
N GLU A 194 12.20 -8.47 -3.53
CA GLU A 194 13.64 -8.14 -3.43
C GLU A 194 14.07 -7.93 -1.98
N THR A 195 13.29 -7.16 -1.24
CA THR A 195 13.63 -6.86 0.17
C THR A 195 13.46 -8.05 1.09
N GLY A 196 12.51 -8.93 0.79
CA GLY A 196 12.34 -10.22 1.48
C GLY A 196 13.53 -11.15 1.28
N GLU A 197 13.98 -11.30 0.04
CA GLU A 197 15.19 -12.06 -0.31
C GLU A 197 16.43 -11.48 0.37
N ARG A 198 16.61 -10.18 0.31
CA ARG A 198 17.71 -9.48 0.98
C ARG A 198 17.74 -9.76 2.48
N ALA A 199 16.59 -9.68 3.16
CA ALA A 199 16.50 -9.97 4.59
C ALA A 199 16.87 -11.43 4.90
N ALA A 200 16.44 -12.37 4.06
CA ALA A 200 16.80 -13.77 4.20
C ALA A 200 18.32 -14.00 4.03
N LEU A 201 18.91 -13.43 2.99
CA LEU A 201 20.37 -13.53 2.76
C LEU A 201 21.17 -12.94 3.92
N GLN A 202 20.80 -11.76 4.43
CA GLN A 202 21.44 -11.17 5.60
C GLN A 202 21.41 -12.07 6.84
N ILE A 203 20.32 -12.83 7.02
CA ILE A 203 20.20 -13.79 8.12
C ILE A 203 21.07 -15.01 7.89
N LEU A 204 21.09 -15.55 6.66
CA LEU A 204 21.90 -16.71 6.30
C LEU A 204 23.40 -16.44 6.49
N GLU A 205 23.89 -15.27 6.09
CA GLU A 205 25.29 -14.85 6.32
C GLU A 205 25.62 -14.86 7.82
N LYS A 206 24.73 -14.37 8.69
CA LYS A 206 24.94 -14.38 10.14
C LYS A 206 24.82 -15.77 10.78
N LEU A 207 24.15 -16.71 10.13
CA LEU A 207 24.04 -18.09 10.62
C LEU A 207 25.25 -18.94 10.21
N SER A 208 25.98 -18.52 9.17
CA SER A 208 27.16 -19.19 8.64
C SER A 208 28.47 -18.68 9.24
N ALA A 209 28.42 -17.55 9.94
CA ALA A 209 29.57 -16.94 10.64
C ALA A 209 29.64 -17.38 12.09
#